data_2e4d5f14ca7b384a82b0f6784e67b164
#
_entry.id   2e4d5f14ca7b384a82b0f6784e67b164
#
_cell.length_a   1.000
_cell.length_b   1.000
_cell.length_c   1.000
_cell.angle_alpha   90.00
_cell.angle_beta   90.00
_cell.angle_gamma   90.00
#
_symmetry.space_group_name_H-M   'P 1'
#
loop_
_entity.id
_entity.type
_entity.pdbx_description
1 polymer ?
#
loop_
_entity_poly.entity_id
_entity_poly.type
_entity_poly.pdbx_seq_one_letter_code
_entity_poly.pdbx_strand_id
1 'polypeptide(L)'
;ISANAEENLGQVVGYCAISLGLLMFGNNLVKRLYPESSHLLYNCIFFLVDIGLIILYRLDSSLAIKQLIWNIAGFVFLTIIPFILQRMPRLDKYKNLYIIISFVMLVFTLVFGSVSGGSKNWISIGSFGFQPSEIVKLLFVFYLASSLSKRPDFHDIIAPTIISGLVVIFLVVQKDLGSALIFVMTYLIVLFIATSNYLYLLSGVGAVSLASVIAYKLFSHIQVRVEAWQNPWSDVAGNGYQIAQSLFAICTWGITGIGLTRGYATSIPVVERDFIFAAICEEFGSIFAIGLLAIFILILLEGARGALENRSRFLTLLCAGFTALLAFQTFLIIGGVTKFIPLTGVTLPFISYGGTSIVISYIIIGVIQWIISRNGEYSHDKEIREVDTRERQQQVRKPRRKVARR
;
A
#
# COMPACT_ATOMS: atom_id res chain seq x y z
N ILE A 1 32.05 -5.23 6.44
CA ILE A 1 32.57 -3.85 6.36
C ILE A 1 34.07 -4.00 6.38
N SER A 2 34.68 -4.13 5.21
CA SER A 2 36.11 -4.32 5.02
C SER A 2 36.80 -2.99 4.75
N ALA A 3 38.08 -2.92 5.04
CA ALA A 3 39.19 -2.06 4.62
C ALA A 3 39.04 -0.57 4.28
N ASN A 4 37.86 0.01 4.11
CA ASN A 4 37.61 1.46 3.92
C ASN A 4 36.73 2.03 5.03
N ALA A 5 36.93 1.56 6.28
CA ALA A 5 36.01 1.81 7.39
C ALA A 5 35.90 3.30 7.79
N GLU A 6 36.93 4.11 7.58
CA GLU A 6 36.89 5.53 8.00
C GLU A 6 36.20 6.43 6.97
N GLU A 7 36.40 6.22 5.66
CA GLU A 7 35.64 6.94 4.63
C GLU A 7 34.15 6.58 4.61
N ASN A 8 33.82 5.32 4.91
CA ASN A 8 32.45 4.84 4.98
C ASN A 8 31.69 5.30 6.24
N LEU A 9 32.37 5.53 7.38
CA LEU A 9 31.68 5.91 8.62
C LEU A 9 30.99 7.27 8.49
N GLY A 10 31.62 8.26 7.85
CA GLY A 10 31.02 9.57 7.60
C GLY A 10 29.77 9.49 6.73
N GLN A 11 29.79 8.65 5.70
CA GLN A 11 28.64 8.43 4.82
C GLN A 11 27.49 7.72 5.55
N VAL A 12 27.79 6.69 6.36
CA VAL A 12 26.79 5.99 7.18
C VAL A 12 26.14 6.93 8.18
N VAL A 13 26.95 7.70 8.92
CA VAL A 13 26.44 8.67 9.92
C VAL A 13 25.62 9.75 9.23
N GLY A 14 26.10 10.29 8.08
CA GLY A 14 25.35 11.27 7.29
C GLY A 14 24.01 10.73 6.80
N TYR A 15 23.97 9.51 6.28
CA TYR A 15 22.75 8.85 5.83
C TYR A 15 21.75 8.64 6.98
N CYS A 16 22.21 8.12 8.11
CA CYS A 16 21.38 7.94 9.31
C CYS A 16 20.86 9.28 9.85
N ALA A 17 21.69 10.33 9.87
CA ALA A 17 21.26 11.65 10.33
C ALA A 17 20.20 12.26 9.41
N ILE A 18 20.35 12.11 8.09
CA ILE A 18 19.36 12.60 7.12
C ILE A 18 18.05 11.81 7.22
N SER A 19 18.11 10.48 7.31
CA SER A 19 16.91 9.64 7.43
C SER A 19 16.15 9.92 8.72
N LEU A 20 16.82 9.93 9.86
CA LEU A 20 16.20 10.29 11.15
C LEU A 20 15.67 11.74 11.16
N GLY A 21 16.43 12.68 10.58
CA GLY A 21 15.99 14.07 10.43
C GLY A 21 14.72 14.19 9.60
N LEU A 22 14.64 13.48 8.48
CA LEU A 22 13.45 13.41 7.64
C LEU A 22 12.23 12.85 8.40
N LEU A 23 12.43 11.75 9.15
CA LEU A 23 11.36 11.11 9.91
C LEU A 23 10.87 12.00 11.07
N MET A 24 11.79 12.57 11.85
CA MET A 24 11.43 13.46 12.96
C MET A 24 10.77 14.75 12.49
N PHE A 25 11.35 15.39 11.48
CA PHE A 25 10.78 16.59 10.86
C PHE A 25 9.44 16.27 10.22
N GLY A 26 9.37 15.19 9.45
CA GLY A 26 8.18 14.76 8.75
C GLY A 26 7.02 14.49 9.69
N ASN A 27 7.25 13.71 10.74
CA ASN A 27 6.23 13.42 11.75
C ASN A 27 5.71 14.69 12.45
N ASN A 28 6.62 15.59 12.84
CA ASN A 28 6.23 16.84 13.48
C ASN A 28 5.48 17.79 12.52
N LEU A 29 5.92 17.86 11.26
CA LEU A 29 5.26 18.69 10.25
C LEU A 29 3.83 18.22 9.98
N VAL A 30 3.64 16.92 9.77
CA VAL A 30 2.31 16.36 9.50
C VAL A 30 1.37 16.54 10.68
N LYS A 31 1.85 16.33 11.91
CA LYS A 31 1.06 16.58 13.14
C LYS A 31 0.63 18.03 13.27
N ARG A 32 1.45 18.98 12.83
CA ARG A 32 1.11 20.41 12.84
C ARG A 32 0.13 20.80 11.74
N LEU A 33 0.30 20.22 10.54
CA LEU A 33 -0.55 20.53 9.38
C LEU A 33 -1.93 19.86 9.49
N TYR A 34 -2.00 18.68 10.09
CA TYR A 34 -3.20 17.85 10.17
C TYR A 34 -3.42 17.30 11.58
N PRO A 35 -3.79 18.15 12.57
CA PRO A 35 -3.92 17.74 13.97
C PRO A 35 -5.02 16.69 14.19
N GLU A 36 -6.08 16.70 13.38
CA GLU A 36 -7.20 15.74 13.45
C GLU A 36 -6.89 14.40 12.73
N SER A 37 -5.68 14.22 12.23
CA SER A 37 -5.27 13.00 11.55
C SER A 37 -4.80 11.92 12.54
N SER A 38 -4.75 10.65 12.09
CA SER A 38 -4.24 9.56 12.92
C SER A 38 -2.72 9.64 13.08
N HIS A 39 -2.27 10.03 14.27
CA HIS A 39 -0.85 10.02 14.61
C HIS A 39 -0.25 8.61 14.64
N LEU A 40 -1.06 7.61 15.01
CA LEU A 40 -0.63 6.21 15.01
C LEU A 40 -0.26 5.77 13.60
N LEU A 41 -1.09 6.10 12.60
CA LEU A 41 -0.83 5.72 11.20
C LEU A 41 0.50 6.29 10.70
N TYR A 42 0.78 7.57 10.98
CA TYR A 42 2.06 8.19 10.59
C TYR A 42 3.26 7.54 11.29
N ASN A 43 3.17 7.31 12.61
CA ASN A 43 4.26 6.66 13.35
C ASN A 43 4.56 5.26 12.79
N CYS A 44 3.53 4.48 12.46
CA CYS A 44 3.69 3.17 11.84
C CYS A 44 4.40 3.25 10.49
N ILE A 45 4.01 4.19 9.63
CA ILE A 45 4.60 4.35 8.30
C ILE A 45 6.05 4.79 8.39
N PHE A 46 6.35 5.79 9.22
CA PHE A 46 7.74 6.25 9.38
C PHE A 46 8.63 5.15 9.94
N PHE A 47 8.13 4.33 10.87
CA PHE A 47 8.87 3.18 11.35
C PHE A 47 9.17 2.16 10.24
N LEU A 48 8.19 1.84 9.38
CA LEU A 48 8.41 0.93 8.24
C LEU A 48 9.44 1.49 7.26
N VAL A 49 9.36 2.79 6.97
CA VAL A 49 10.32 3.49 6.10
C VAL A 49 11.72 3.44 6.68
N ASP A 50 11.87 3.66 7.99
CA ASP A 50 13.17 3.63 8.66
C ASP A 50 13.81 2.25 8.56
N ILE A 51 13.06 1.20 8.90
CA ILE A 51 13.53 -0.18 8.73
C ILE A 51 13.89 -0.49 7.27
N GLY A 52 13.06 -0.06 6.32
CA GLY A 52 13.34 -0.21 4.89
C GLY A 52 14.65 0.46 4.49
N LEU A 53 14.89 1.71 4.92
CA LEU A 53 16.11 2.45 4.62
C LEU A 53 17.35 1.81 5.26
N ILE A 54 17.26 1.32 6.50
CA ILE A 54 18.36 0.63 7.19
C ILE A 54 18.75 -0.64 6.43
N ILE A 55 17.78 -1.49 6.11
CA ILE A 55 18.04 -2.75 5.40
C ILE A 55 18.55 -2.49 3.98
N LEU A 56 17.95 -1.53 3.26
CA LEU A 56 18.43 -1.19 1.91
C LEU A 56 19.86 -0.67 1.93
N TYR A 57 20.23 0.17 2.90
CA TYR A 57 21.61 0.64 3.03
C TYR A 57 22.58 -0.51 3.33
N ARG A 58 22.14 -1.48 4.08
CA ARG A 58 22.90 -2.72 4.36
C ARG A 58 23.08 -3.58 3.11
N LEU A 59 22.07 -3.69 2.25
CA LEU A 59 22.08 -4.52 1.05
C LEU A 59 22.82 -3.84 -0.11
N ASP A 60 22.49 -2.57 -0.39
CA ASP A 60 23.08 -1.75 -1.44
C ASP A 60 22.93 -0.26 -1.10
N SER A 61 24.04 0.40 -0.76
CA SER A 61 24.07 1.81 -0.39
C SER A 61 23.61 2.73 -1.53
N SER A 62 23.87 2.36 -2.78
CA SER A 62 23.48 3.18 -3.96
C SER A 62 21.96 3.18 -4.16
N LEU A 63 21.32 2.02 -3.95
CA LEU A 63 19.87 1.88 -3.99
C LEU A 63 19.20 2.59 -2.80
N ALA A 64 19.82 2.52 -1.62
CA ALA A 64 19.31 3.20 -0.42
C ALA A 64 19.29 4.73 -0.60
N ILE A 65 20.31 5.33 -1.20
CA ILE A 65 20.34 6.78 -1.51
C ILE A 65 19.22 7.14 -2.50
N LYS A 66 19.04 6.36 -3.55
CA LYS A 66 17.93 6.56 -4.50
C LYS A 66 16.58 6.44 -3.80
N GLN A 67 16.41 5.43 -2.92
CA GLN A 67 15.20 5.23 -2.15
C GLN A 67 14.92 6.40 -1.19
N LEU A 68 15.95 6.98 -0.58
CA LEU A 68 15.82 8.16 0.26
C LEU A 68 15.25 9.36 -0.54
N ILE A 69 15.72 9.57 -1.77
CA ILE A 69 15.19 10.62 -2.66
C ILE A 69 13.70 10.37 -2.95
N TRP A 70 13.33 9.11 -3.25
CA TRP A 70 11.93 8.75 -3.48
C TRP A 70 11.08 8.90 -2.22
N ASN A 71 11.62 8.64 -1.03
CA ASN A 71 10.94 8.89 0.24
C ASN A 71 10.68 10.39 0.46
N ILE A 72 11.64 11.25 0.14
CA ILE A 72 11.46 12.72 0.20
C ILE A 72 10.32 13.15 -0.74
N ALA A 73 10.34 12.67 -1.99
CA ALA A 73 9.27 12.95 -2.94
C ALA A 73 7.91 12.43 -2.44
N GLY A 74 7.87 11.19 -1.94
CA GLY A 74 6.67 10.60 -1.35
C GLY A 74 6.13 11.40 -0.16
N PHE A 75 7.01 11.87 0.71
CA PHE A 75 6.64 12.72 1.84
C PHE A 75 6.03 14.06 1.40
N VAL A 76 6.56 14.68 0.35
CA VAL A 76 5.98 15.88 -0.26
C VAL A 76 4.55 15.58 -0.74
N PHE A 77 4.32 14.45 -1.41
CA PHE A 77 2.98 14.06 -1.82
C PHE A 77 2.06 13.76 -0.64
N LEU A 78 2.56 13.09 0.42
CA LEU A 78 1.80 12.85 1.64
C LEU A 78 1.23 14.13 2.25
N THR A 79 2.01 15.22 2.21
CA THR A 79 1.60 16.51 2.78
C THR A 79 0.73 17.33 1.82
N ILE A 80 0.94 17.25 0.52
CA ILE A 80 0.22 18.05 -0.47
C ILE A 80 -1.15 17.45 -0.82
N ILE A 81 -1.27 16.13 -0.89
CA ILE A 81 -2.50 15.45 -1.32
C ILE A 81 -3.72 15.81 -0.47
N PRO A 82 -3.69 15.77 0.87
CA PRO A 82 -4.84 16.17 1.67
C PRO A 82 -5.27 17.62 1.38
N PHE A 83 -4.31 18.54 1.22
CA PHE A 83 -4.57 19.93 0.89
C PHE A 83 -5.24 20.12 -0.49
N ILE A 84 -4.81 19.38 -1.50
CA ILE A 84 -5.44 19.39 -2.84
C ILE A 84 -6.86 18.83 -2.75
N LEU A 85 -7.03 17.67 -2.09
CA LEU A 85 -8.32 16.99 -2.02
C LEU A 85 -9.38 17.78 -1.25
N GLN A 86 -8.99 18.55 -0.24
CA GLN A 86 -9.90 19.47 0.47
C GLN A 86 -10.49 20.53 -0.45
N ARG A 87 -9.76 20.94 -1.51
CA ARG A 87 -10.18 21.96 -2.46
C ARG A 87 -10.91 21.42 -3.69
N MET A 88 -10.88 20.11 -3.90
CA MET A 88 -11.54 19.48 -5.04
C MET A 88 -12.93 18.98 -4.66
N PRO A 89 -14.00 19.72 -4.99
CA PRO A 89 -15.36 19.25 -4.74
C PRO A 89 -15.72 18.14 -5.73
N ARG A 90 -16.51 17.17 -5.26
CA ARG A 90 -17.22 16.20 -6.11
C ARG A 90 -16.30 15.25 -6.89
N LEU A 91 -15.27 14.71 -6.21
CA LEU A 91 -14.40 13.67 -6.77
C LEU A 91 -15.20 12.45 -7.30
N ASP A 92 -16.37 12.20 -6.75
CA ASP A 92 -17.30 11.14 -7.16
C ASP A 92 -17.80 11.28 -8.60
N LYS A 93 -17.75 12.48 -9.20
CA LYS A 93 -18.25 12.74 -10.55
C LYS A 93 -17.27 12.40 -11.68
N TYR A 94 -15.99 12.24 -11.38
CA TYR A 94 -14.94 12.05 -12.38
C TYR A 94 -14.67 10.59 -12.75
N LYS A 95 -15.62 9.67 -12.49
CA LYS A 95 -15.43 8.22 -12.73
C LYS A 95 -14.92 7.88 -14.14
N ASN A 96 -15.47 8.56 -15.17
CA ASN A 96 -15.07 8.31 -16.55
C ASN A 96 -13.64 8.80 -16.84
N LEU A 97 -13.23 9.92 -16.22
CA LEU A 97 -11.87 10.44 -16.35
C LEU A 97 -10.85 9.47 -15.72
N TYR A 98 -11.13 8.94 -14.53
CA TYR A 98 -10.26 7.98 -13.87
C TYR A 98 -10.00 6.75 -14.73
N ILE A 99 -11.05 6.18 -15.31
CA ILE A 99 -10.90 4.96 -16.10
C ILE A 99 -10.28 5.21 -17.47
N ILE A 100 -10.60 6.35 -18.13
CA ILE A 100 -9.98 6.72 -19.41
C ILE A 100 -8.48 6.89 -19.24
N ILE A 101 -8.02 7.62 -18.21
CA ILE A 101 -6.59 7.79 -17.92
C ILE A 101 -5.95 6.44 -17.63
N SER A 102 -6.62 5.57 -16.85
CA SER A 102 -6.13 4.22 -16.55
C SER A 102 -5.91 3.39 -17.81
N PHE A 103 -6.86 3.36 -18.73
CA PHE A 103 -6.70 2.63 -19.98
C PHE A 103 -5.62 3.22 -20.88
N VAL A 104 -5.56 4.56 -20.99
CA VAL A 104 -4.50 5.22 -21.76
C VAL A 104 -3.13 4.82 -21.22
N MET A 105 -2.94 4.82 -19.90
CA MET A 105 -1.68 4.41 -19.26
C MET A 105 -1.36 2.94 -19.49
N LEU A 106 -2.34 2.05 -19.38
CA LEU A 106 -2.14 0.60 -19.61
C LEU A 106 -1.82 0.32 -21.09
N VAL A 107 -2.51 0.93 -22.02
CA VAL A 107 -2.22 0.80 -23.46
C VAL A 107 -0.86 1.37 -23.80
N PHE A 108 -0.52 2.54 -23.26
CA PHE A 108 0.80 3.16 -23.44
C PHE A 108 1.92 2.23 -22.93
N THR A 109 1.73 1.60 -21.78
CA THR A 109 2.67 0.62 -21.23
C THR A 109 2.80 -0.62 -22.13
N LEU A 110 1.67 -1.11 -22.70
CA LEU A 110 1.70 -2.27 -23.57
C LEU A 110 2.50 -2.00 -24.87
N VAL A 111 2.41 -0.77 -25.40
CA VAL A 111 3.11 -0.38 -26.64
C VAL A 111 4.56 -0.02 -26.35
N PHE A 112 4.83 0.86 -25.42
CA PHE A 112 6.13 1.50 -25.20
C PHE A 112 6.89 0.93 -23.98
N GLY A 113 6.30 0.00 -23.22
CA GLY A 113 6.91 -0.55 -22.00
C GLY A 113 8.16 -1.37 -22.29
N SER A 114 9.14 -1.28 -21.39
CA SER A 114 10.32 -2.13 -21.33
C SER A 114 10.06 -3.38 -20.49
N VAL A 115 10.75 -4.47 -20.84
CA VAL A 115 10.68 -5.72 -20.09
C VAL A 115 11.65 -5.67 -18.91
N SER A 116 11.13 -5.86 -17.70
CA SER A 116 11.92 -5.98 -16.48
C SER A 116 11.39 -7.15 -15.65
N GLY A 117 12.25 -8.06 -15.19
CA GLY A 117 11.85 -9.24 -14.43
C GLY A 117 10.83 -10.14 -15.15
N GLY A 118 10.85 -10.17 -16.50
CA GLY A 118 9.92 -10.96 -17.33
C GLY A 118 8.55 -10.33 -17.58
N SER A 119 8.26 -9.15 -17.01
CA SER A 119 7.02 -8.39 -17.20
C SER A 119 7.26 -7.12 -18.02
N LYS A 120 6.35 -6.81 -18.96
CA LYS A 120 6.40 -5.58 -19.79
C LYS A 120 5.58 -4.48 -19.13
N ASN A 121 6.05 -3.94 -18.00
CA ASN A 121 5.28 -3.04 -17.15
C ASN A 121 6.04 -1.79 -16.71
N TRP A 122 7.26 -1.56 -17.21
CA TRP A 122 8.08 -0.41 -16.89
C TRP A 122 8.20 0.55 -18.09
N ILE A 123 8.19 1.85 -17.81
CA ILE A 123 8.54 2.89 -18.77
C ILE A 123 9.78 3.58 -18.25
N SER A 124 10.84 3.56 -19.06
CA SER A 124 12.13 4.18 -18.74
C SER A 124 12.30 5.46 -19.55
N ILE A 125 12.55 6.59 -18.85
CA ILE A 125 12.86 7.89 -19.45
C ILE A 125 14.23 8.31 -18.93
N GLY A 126 15.26 8.08 -19.72
CA GLY A 126 16.65 8.27 -19.29
C GLY A 126 17.01 7.30 -18.16
N SER A 127 17.50 7.83 -17.05
CA SER A 127 17.84 7.05 -15.84
C SER A 127 16.65 6.81 -14.89
N PHE A 128 15.48 7.38 -15.18
CA PHE A 128 14.29 7.22 -14.36
C PHE A 128 13.34 6.19 -14.97
N GLY A 129 12.96 5.19 -14.18
CA GLY A 129 11.93 4.24 -14.54
C GLY A 129 10.70 4.43 -13.64
N PHE A 130 9.51 4.37 -14.23
CA PHE A 130 8.27 4.33 -13.47
C PHE A 130 7.35 3.22 -13.99
N GLN A 131 6.52 2.70 -13.10
CA GLN A 131 5.58 1.65 -13.40
C GLN A 131 4.16 2.23 -13.46
N PRO A 132 3.56 2.38 -14.65
CA PRO A 132 2.24 3.00 -14.79
C PRO A 132 1.12 2.28 -14.03
N SER A 133 1.19 0.96 -13.87
CA SER A 133 0.20 0.20 -13.07
C SER A 133 0.11 0.67 -11.62
N GLU A 134 1.20 1.25 -11.06
CA GLU A 134 1.16 1.85 -9.73
C GLU A 134 0.22 3.07 -9.67
N ILE A 135 0.26 3.94 -10.69
CA ILE A 135 -0.65 5.09 -10.80
C ILE A 135 -2.08 4.60 -11.10
N VAL A 136 -2.21 3.59 -11.96
CA VAL A 136 -3.52 3.01 -12.29
C VAL A 136 -4.20 2.44 -11.04
N LYS A 137 -3.47 1.90 -10.05
CA LYS A 137 -4.03 1.45 -8.77
C LYS A 137 -4.82 2.57 -8.07
N LEU A 138 -4.27 3.79 -8.03
CA LEU A 138 -4.97 4.95 -7.44
C LEU A 138 -6.26 5.25 -8.19
N LEU A 139 -6.15 5.44 -9.50
CA LEU A 139 -7.28 5.81 -10.35
C LEU A 139 -8.37 4.74 -10.35
N PHE A 140 -8.00 3.47 -10.29
CA PHE A 140 -8.92 2.36 -10.22
C PHE A 140 -9.77 2.36 -8.95
N VAL A 141 -9.16 2.61 -7.78
CA VAL A 141 -9.91 2.71 -6.52
C VAL A 141 -10.84 3.93 -6.53
N PHE A 142 -10.39 5.08 -7.06
CA PHE A 142 -11.27 6.24 -7.27
C PHE A 142 -12.43 5.92 -8.21
N TYR A 143 -12.18 5.19 -9.30
CA TYR A 143 -13.21 4.73 -10.22
C TYR A 143 -14.23 3.83 -9.54
N LEU A 144 -13.78 2.82 -8.81
CA LEU A 144 -14.65 1.89 -8.10
C LEU A 144 -15.52 2.60 -7.06
N ALA A 145 -14.89 3.43 -6.21
CA ALA A 145 -15.61 4.21 -5.20
C ALA A 145 -16.66 5.12 -5.83
N SER A 146 -16.33 5.79 -6.96
CA SER A 146 -17.27 6.65 -7.66
C SER A 146 -18.43 5.89 -8.31
N SER A 147 -18.14 4.73 -8.90
CA SER A 147 -19.15 3.92 -9.61
C SER A 147 -20.11 3.21 -8.65
N LEU A 148 -19.61 2.77 -7.49
CA LEU A 148 -20.37 1.97 -6.52
C LEU A 148 -20.87 2.79 -5.33
N SER A 149 -20.68 4.10 -5.28
CA SER A 149 -21.07 4.97 -4.16
C SER A 149 -22.57 5.08 -3.93
N LYS A 150 -23.38 4.98 -4.98
CA LYS A 150 -24.82 4.81 -4.86
C LYS A 150 -25.10 3.33 -4.57
N ARG A 151 -26.10 3.02 -3.75
CA ARG A 151 -26.45 1.59 -3.50
C ARG A 151 -26.65 0.91 -4.86
N PRO A 152 -25.71 0.07 -5.33
CA PRO A 152 -25.79 -0.45 -6.69
C PRO A 152 -26.79 -1.61 -6.74
N ASP A 153 -27.70 -1.55 -7.71
CA ASP A 153 -28.48 -2.69 -8.14
C ASP A 153 -27.63 -3.59 -9.05
N PHE A 154 -28.17 -4.76 -9.41
CA PHE A 154 -27.44 -5.71 -10.27
C PHE A 154 -26.94 -5.07 -11.58
N HIS A 155 -27.75 -4.23 -12.20
CA HIS A 155 -27.39 -3.55 -13.44
C HIS A 155 -26.25 -2.53 -13.26
N ASP A 156 -26.19 -1.87 -12.12
CA ASP A 156 -25.13 -0.90 -11.81
C ASP A 156 -23.76 -1.56 -11.62
N ILE A 157 -23.73 -2.84 -11.27
CA ILE A 157 -22.51 -3.62 -11.03
C ILE A 157 -21.89 -4.11 -12.34
N ILE A 158 -22.68 -4.32 -13.40
CA ILE A 158 -22.22 -4.92 -14.66
C ILE A 158 -21.07 -4.11 -15.27
N ALA A 159 -21.24 -2.80 -15.43
CA ALA A 159 -20.22 -1.96 -16.03
C ALA A 159 -18.90 -1.93 -15.23
N PRO A 160 -18.91 -1.71 -13.89
CA PRO A 160 -17.67 -1.83 -13.08
C PRO A 160 -17.01 -3.21 -13.15
N THR A 161 -17.81 -4.30 -13.24
CA THR A 161 -17.27 -5.66 -13.37
C THR A 161 -16.53 -5.84 -14.70
N ILE A 162 -17.17 -5.47 -15.81
CA ILE A 162 -16.56 -5.58 -17.15
C ILE A 162 -15.29 -4.74 -17.23
N ILE A 163 -15.34 -3.51 -16.75
CA ILE A 163 -14.18 -2.59 -16.77
C ILE A 163 -13.04 -3.13 -15.88
N SER A 164 -13.35 -3.63 -14.70
CA SER A 164 -12.34 -4.27 -13.83
C SER A 164 -11.73 -5.49 -14.50
N GLY A 165 -12.55 -6.32 -15.14
CA GLY A 165 -12.10 -7.46 -15.93
C GLY A 165 -11.16 -7.06 -17.08
N LEU A 166 -11.47 -5.99 -17.80
CA LEU A 166 -10.61 -5.46 -18.87
C LEU A 166 -9.27 -4.97 -18.31
N VAL A 167 -9.26 -4.20 -17.21
CA VAL A 167 -8.02 -3.75 -16.55
C VAL A 167 -7.15 -4.96 -16.18
N VAL A 168 -7.74 -6.00 -15.60
CA VAL A 168 -7.04 -7.23 -15.24
C VAL A 168 -6.47 -7.95 -16.46
N ILE A 169 -7.22 -8.04 -17.55
CA ILE A 169 -6.74 -8.64 -18.81
C ILE A 169 -5.52 -7.89 -19.34
N PHE A 170 -5.52 -6.54 -19.34
CA PHE A 170 -4.35 -5.75 -19.74
C PHE A 170 -3.12 -6.09 -18.89
N LEU A 171 -3.27 -6.21 -17.56
CA LEU A 171 -2.17 -6.56 -16.65
C LEU A 171 -1.67 -8.00 -16.89
N VAL A 172 -2.56 -8.95 -17.17
CA VAL A 172 -2.19 -10.34 -17.51
C VAL A 172 -1.41 -10.38 -18.83
N VAL A 173 -1.83 -9.62 -19.84
CA VAL A 173 -1.10 -9.52 -21.12
C VAL A 173 0.29 -8.90 -20.94
N GLN A 174 0.43 -7.95 -20.02
CA GLN A 174 1.73 -7.38 -19.62
C GLN A 174 2.56 -8.33 -18.75
N LYS A 175 2.06 -9.53 -18.42
CA LYS A 175 2.63 -10.52 -17.49
C LYS A 175 2.82 -9.99 -16.07
N ASP A 176 2.06 -8.97 -15.67
CA ASP A 176 2.04 -8.39 -14.33
C ASP A 176 0.93 -9.03 -13.47
N LEU A 177 1.15 -10.31 -13.13
CA LEU A 177 0.16 -11.12 -12.41
C LEU A 177 -0.06 -10.65 -10.96
N GLY A 178 1.00 -10.13 -10.33
CA GLY A 178 0.92 -9.60 -8.98
C GLY A 178 -0.04 -8.42 -8.90
N SER A 179 0.14 -7.43 -9.80
CA SER A 179 -0.79 -6.30 -9.91
C SER A 179 -2.19 -6.78 -10.29
N ALA A 180 -2.33 -7.69 -11.26
CA ALA A 180 -3.63 -8.23 -11.68
C ALA A 180 -4.41 -8.80 -10.48
N LEU A 181 -3.76 -9.58 -9.63
CA LEU A 181 -4.39 -10.16 -8.44
C LEU A 181 -4.78 -9.09 -7.40
N ILE A 182 -3.92 -8.07 -7.18
CA ILE A 182 -4.25 -6.93 -6.30
C ILE A 182 -5.51 -6.21 -6.80
N PHE A 183 -5.60 -5.93 -8.10
CA PHE A 183 -6.75 -5.23 -8.68
C PHE A 183 -8.05 -6.04 -8.53
N VAL A 184 -8.02 -7.33 -8.82
CA VAL A 184 -9.18 -8.22 -8.67
C VAL A 184 -9.65 -8.26 -7.22
N MET A 185 -8.74 -8.49 -6.28
CA MET A 185 -9.10 -8.61 -4.87
C MET A 185 -9.60 -7.28 -4.31
N THR A 186 -8.99 -6.16 -4.71
CA THR A 186 -9.49 -4.81 -4.36
C THR A 186 -10.90 -4.59 -4.89
N TYR A 187 -11.16 -4.97 -6.15
CA TYR A 187 -12.51 -4.89 -6.75
C TYR A 187 -13.52 -5.72 -5.94
N LEU A 188 -13.21 -6.99 -5.63
CA LEU A 188 -14.12 -7.87 -4.91
C LEU A 188 -14.47 -7.34 -3.51
N ILE A 189 -13.50 -6.80 -2.79
CA ILE A 189 -13.74 -6.22 -1.47
C ILE A 189 -14.58 -4.95 -1.58
N VAL A 190 -14.26 -4.03 -2.50
CA VAL A 190 -15.03 -2.80 -2.69
C VAL A 190 -16.47 -3.13 -3.11
N LEU A 191 -16.65 -4.12 -4.01
CA LEU A 191 -17.96 -4.61 -4.42
C LEU A 191 -18.74 -5.19 -3.24
N PHE A 192 -18.11 -6.02 -2.42
CA PHE A 192 -18.72 -6.61 -1.22
C PHE A 192 -19.19 -5.52 -0.25
N ILE A 193 -18.32 -4.53 0.05
CA ILE A 193 -18.67 -3.42 0.95
C ILE A 193 -19.81 -2.56 0.37
N ALA A 194 -19.80 -2.34 -0.96
CA ALA A 194 -20.83 -1.55 -1.63
C ALA A 194 -22.21 -2.22 -1.63
N THR A 195 -22.25 -3.55 -1.78
CA THR A 195 -23.48 -4.33 -1.93
C THR A 195 -23.95 -5.03 -0.66
N SER A 196 -23.03 -5.28 0.29
CA SER A 196 -23.22 -6.11 1.48
C SER A 196 -23.73 -7.53 1.15
N ASN A 197 -23.42 -8.03 -0.06
CA ASN A 197 -23.90 -9.34 -0.54
C ASN A 197 -22.74 -10.33 -0.72
N TYR A 198 -22.74 -11.38 0.10
CA TYR A 198 -21.72 -12.43 0.10
C TYR A 198 -21.68 -13.23 -1.21
N LEU A 199 -22.80 -13.32 -1.95
CA LEU A 199 -22.84 -14.07 -3.20
C LEU A 199 -21.91 -13.48 -4.25
N TYR A 200 -21.80 -12.14 -4.32
CA TYR A 200 -20.86 -11.49 -5.24
C TYR A 200 -19.40 -11.76 -4.85
N LEU A 201 -19.10 -11.80 -3.56
CA LEU A 201 -17.75 -12.14 -3.09
C LEU A 201 -17.42 -13.60 -3.43
N LEU A 202 -18.28 -14.53 -3.08
CA LEU A 202 -18.07 -15.97 -3.33
C LEU A 202 -18.00 -16.29 -4.82
N SER A 203 -18.91 -15.73 -5.64
CA SER A 203 -18.87 -15.92 -7.10
C SER A 203 -17.61 -15.31 -7.72
N GLY A 204 -17.16 -14.15 -7.22
CA GLY A 204 -15.92 -13.50 -7.65
C GLY A 204 -14.69 -14.33 -7.30
N VAL A 205 -14.58 -14.83 -6.07
CA VAL A 205 -13.49 -15.74 -5.66
C VAL A 205 -13.51 -17.02 -6.50
N GLY A 206 -14.69 -17.59 -6.76
CA GLY A 206 -14.83 -18.75 -7.66
C GLY A 206 -14.34 -18.46 -9.08
N ALA A 207 -14.72 -17.30 -9.63
CA ALA A 207 -14.27 -16.86 -10.95
C ALA A 207 -12.76 -16.66 -11.02
N VAL A 208 -12.15 -16.04 -9.99
CA VAL A 208 -10.69 -15.86 -9.89
C VAL A 208 -9.98 -17.20 -9.80
N SER A 209 -10.49 -18.15 -9.01
CA SER A 209 -9.93 -19.48 -8.89
C SER A 209 -9.96 -20.21 -10.23
N LEU A 210 -11.08 -20.15 -10.95
CA LEU A 210 -11.21 -20.75 -12.29
C LEU A 210 -10.25 -20.07 -13.29
N ALA A 211 -10.18 -18.74 -13.30
CA ALA A 211 -9.27 -17.97 -14.14
C ALA A 211 -7.80 -18.31 -13.85
N SER A 212 -7.44 -18.54 -12.58
CA SER A 212 -6.08 -18.96 -12.18
C SER A 212 -5.72 -20.34 -12.72
N VAL A 213 -6.66 -21.30 -12.71
CA VAL A 213 -6.46 -22.64 -13.30
C VAL A 213 -6.28 -22.54 -14.82
N ILE A 214 -7.09 -21.73 -15.50
CA ILE A 214 -6.97 -21.47 -16.93
C ILE A 214 -5.62 -20.81 -17.24
N ALA A 215 -5.23 -19.79 -16.48
CA ALA A 215 -3.96 -19.09 -16.65
C ALA A 215 -2.76 -20.03 -16.45
N TYR A 216 -2.81 -20.91 -15.46
CA TYR A 216 -1.78 -21.96 -15.25
C TYR A 216 -1.62 -22.85 -16.50
N LYS A 217 -2.72 -23.24 -17.15
CA LYS A 217 -2.65 -24.09 -18.33
C LYS A 217 -2.16 -23.36 -19.59
N LEU A 218 -2.41 -22.05 -19.69
CA LEU A 218 -2.12 -21.26 -20.89
C LEU A 218 -0.73 -20.60 -20.87
N PHE A 219 -0.18 -20.28 -19.70
CA PHE A 219 1.01 -19.46 -19.58
C PHE A 219 2.17 -20.20 -18.90
N SER A 220 3.23 -20.48 -19.66
CA SER A 220 4.44 -21.18 -19.17
C SER A 220 5.12 -20.48 -17.99
N HIS A 221 5.16 -19.13 -17.98
CA HIS A 221 5.75 -18.39 -16.87
C HIS A 221 4.96 -18.53 -15.55
N ILE A 222 3.66 -18.86 -15.60
CA ILE A 222 2.86 -19.18 -14.41
C ILE A 222 3.18 -20.59 -13.94
N GLN A 223 3.32 -21.54 -14.88
CA GLN A 223 3.71 -22.92 -14.56
C GLN A 223 5.03 -22.96 -13.79
N VAL A 224 6.06 -22.27 -14.29
CA VAL A 224 7.36 -22.16 -13.63
C VAL A 224 7.25 -21.62 -12.20
N ARG A 225 6.46 -20.56 -11.98
CA ARG A 225 6.26 -20.00 -10.63
C ARG A 225 5.50 -20.95 -9.70
N VAL A 226 4.52 -21.67 -10.20
CA VAL A 226 3.74 -22.65 -9.41
C VAL A 226 4.61 -23.88 -9.10
N GLU A 227 5.40 -24.38 -10.05
CA GLU A 227 6.32 -25.50 -9.84
C GLU A 227 7.39 -25.14 -8.81
N ALA A 228 8.04 -23.98 -8.95
CA ALA A 228 9.00 -23.49 -7.96
C ALA A 228 8.38 -23.29 -6.57
N TRP A 229 7.11 -22.88 -6.50
CA TRP A 229 6.38 -22.77 -5.24
C TRP A 229 6.03 -24.14 -4.64
N GLN A 230 5.59 -25.11 -5.45
CA GLN A 230 5.23 -26.44 -4.95
C GLN A 230 6.46 -27.19 -4.43
N ASN A 231 7.52 -27.23 -5.23
CA ASN A 231 8.75 -27.91 -4.86
C ASN A 231 10.01 -27.13 -5.30
N PRO A 232 10.46 -26.15 -4.54
CA PRO A 232 11.67 -25.39 -4.86
C PRO A 232 12.94 -26.26 -4.83
N TRP A 233 12.87 -27.43 -4.20
CA TRP A 233 14.00 -28.35 -4.04
C TRP A 233 14.26 -29.17 -5.30
N SER A 234 13.33 -29.25 -6.23
CA SER A 234 13.51 -29.98 -7.50
C SER A 234 14.52 -29.30 -8.44
N ASP A 235 14.68 -27.99 -8.35
CA ASP A 235 15.59 -27.17 -9.15
C ASP A 235 16.19 -26.05 -8.31
N VAL A 236 16.95 -26.43 -7.29
CA VAL A 236 17.55 -25.47 -6.33
C VAL A 236 18.55 -24.51 -6.99
N ALA A 237 19.19 -24.93 -8.08
CA ALA A 237 20.16 -24.09 -8.80
C ALA A 237 19.51 -23.18 -9.87
N GLY A 238 18.25 -23.42 -10.22
CA GLY A 238 17.50 -22.70 -11.25
C GLY A 238 16.28 -21.96 -10.68
N ASN A 239 15.08 -22.37 -11.12
CA ASN A 239 13.83 -21.70 -10.82
C ASN A 239 13.46 -21.69 -9.33
N GLY A 240 13.89 -22.67 -8.54
CA GLY A 240 13.66 -22.76 -7.10
C GLY A 240 14.64 -21.94 -6.25
N TYR A 241 15.75 -21.44 -6.84
CA TYR A 241 16.86 -20.83 -6.09
C TYR A 241 16.41 -19.68 -5.16
N GLN A 242 15.66 -18.72 -5.67
CA GLN A 242 15.22 -17.56 -4.89
C GLN A 242 14.36 -17.97 -3.67
N ILE A 243 13.42 -18.89 -3.87
CA ILE A 243 12.53 -19.37 -2.81
C ILE A 243 13.32 -20.18 -1.78
N ALA A 244 14.22 -21.08 -2.24
CA ALA A 244 15.05 -21.87 -1.34
C ALA A 244 15.95 -20.99 -0.46
N GLN A 245 16.63 -20.00 -1.05
CA GLN A 245 17.47 -19.06 -0.30
C GLN A 245 16.65 -18.21 0.68
N SER A 246 15.46 -17.77 0.28
CA SER A 246 14.58 -17.02 1.19
C SER A 246 14.13 -17.86 2.38
N LEU A 247 13.82 -19.13 2.19
CA LEU A 247 13.47 -20.05 3.27
C LEU A 247 14.66 -20.29 4.20
N PHE A 248 15.88 -20.44 3.66
CA PHE A 248 17.10 -20.53 4.49
C PHE A 248 17.29 -19.27 5.32
N ALA A 249 17.17 -18.07 4.73
CA ALA A 249 17.28 -16.80 5.43
C ALA A 249 16.26 -16.68 6.58
N ILE A 250 15.00 -17.09 6.37
CA ILE A 250 13.95 -17.03 7.37
C ILE A 250 14.18 -18.05 8.51
N CYS A 251 14.63 -19.28 8.19
CA CYS A 251 14.62 -20.39 9.14
C CYS A 251 15.95 -20.58 9.89
N THR A 252 17.09 -20.15 9.33
CA THR A 252 18.42 -20.52 9.87
C THR A 252 18.73 -19.84 11.19
N TRP A 253 18.33 -18.56 11.38
CA TRP A 253 18.81 -17.75 12.50
C TRP A 253 17.78 -17.56 13.63
N GLY A 254 16.68 -18.28 13.56
CA GLY A 254 15.71 -18.45 14.64
C GLY A 254 15.04 -17.16 15.12
N ILE A 255 14.90 -17.05 16.44
CA ILE A 255 14.03 -16.04 17.07
C ILE A 255 14.66 -14.64 17.05
N THR A 256 15.96 -14.53 17.28
CA THR A 256 16.67 -13.25 17.45
C THR A 256 17.44 -12.78 16.23
N GLY A 257 17.52 -13.61 15.18
CA GLY A 257 18.32 -13.35 13.98
C GLY A 257 19.82 -13.45 14.23
N ILE A 258 20.60 -13.31 13.16
CA ILE A 258 22.08 -13.34 13.23
C ILE A 258 22.68 -11.99 13.70
N GLY A 259 21.91 -10.92 13.62
CA GLY A 259 22.35 -9.54 13.84
C GLY A 259 22.61 -8.78 12.56
N LEU A 260 22.39 -7.46 12.62
CA LEU A 260 22.55 -6.55 11.49
C LEU A 260 23.97 -6.66 10.89
N THR A 261 24.06 -6.73 9.59
CA THR A 261 25.29 -6.87 8.79
C THR A 261 25.99 -8.24 8.83
N ARG A 262 25.46 -9.21 9.57
CA ARG A 262 26.06 -10.54 9.70
C ARG A 262 25.39 -11.59 8.79
N GLY A 263 24.22 -11.28 8.22
CA GLY A 263 23.47 -12.15 7.34
C GLY A 263 24.07 -12.29 5.93
N TYR A 264 23.59 -13.27 5.21
CA TYR A 264 23.94 -13.59 3.83
C TYR A 264 22.81 -13.29 2.83
N ALA A 265 21.86 -12.43 3.21
CA ALA A 265 20.69 -12.11 2.39
C ALA A 265 21.04 -11.61 0.97
N THR A 266 22.25 -11.04 0.79
CA THR A 266 22.76 -10.62 -0.53
C THR A 266 22.93 -11.78 -1.52
N SER A 267 22.91 -13.03 -1.05
CA SER A 267 22.89 -14.22 -1.93
C SER A 267 21.53 -14.44 -2.61
N ILE A 268 20.46 -13.82 -2.11
CA ILE A 268 19.13 -13.91 -2.70
C ILE A 268 19.03 -12.91 -3.86
N PRO A 269 18.81 -13.35 -5.11
CA PRO A 269 18.65 -12.43 -6.23
C PRO A 269 17.47 -11.48 -6.02
N VAL A 270 17.66 -10.18 -6.30
CA VAL A 270 16.65 -9.12 -6.18
C VAL A 270 16.09 -9.00 -4.74
N VAL A 271 16.92 -9.28 -3.74
CA VAL A 271 16.52 -9.25 -2.33
C VAL A 271 15.96 -7.90 -1.90
N GLU A 272 16.49 -6.81 -2.46
CA GLU A 272 16.08 -5.45 -2.15
C GLU A 272 14.64 -5.11 -2.57
N ARG A 273 14.03 -5.91 -3.44
CA ARG A 273 12.66 -5.73 -3.93
C ARG A 273 11.71 -6.77 -3.36
N ASP A 274 11.85 -8.00 -3.85
CA ASP A 274 10.87 -9.06 -3.64
C ASP A 274 11.12 -9.88 -2.38
N PHE A 275 12.36 -9.91 -1.88
CA PHE A 275 12.75 -10.75 -0.75
C PHE A 275 13.29 -9.98 0.47
N ILE A 276 13.04 -8.66 0.54
CA ILE A 276 13.53 -7.83 1.65
C ILE A 276 13.01 -8.32 3.01
N PHE A 277 11.81 -8.91 3.06
CA PHE A 277 11.27 -9.50 4.28
C PHE A 277 12.09 -10.70 4.76
N ALA A 278 12.65 -11.51 3.84
CA ALA A 278 13.56 -12.60 4.22
C ALA A 278 14.86 -12.06 4.82
N ALA A 279 15.43 -10.97 4.26
CA ALA A 279 16.60 -10.30 4.83
C ALA A 279 16.33 -9.76 6.26
N ILE A 280 15.14 -9.20 6.48
CA ILE A 280 14.72 -8.75 7.81
C ILE A 280 14.62 -9.93 8.78
N CYS A 281 14.04 -11.05 8.38
CA CYS A 281 13.95 -12.25 9.19
C CYS A 281 15.35 -12.79 9.53
N GLU A 282 16.27 -12.81 8.57
CA GLU A 282 17.63 -13.29 8.76
C GLU A 282 18.40 -12.46 9.80
N GLU A 283 18.39 -11.13 9.64
CA GLU A 283 19.22 -10.24 10.46
C GLU A 283 18.57 -9.89 11.80
N PHE A 284 17.26 -9.66 11.86
CA PHE A 284 16.55 -9.25 13.08
C PHE A 284 15.76 -10.37 13.76
N GLY A 285 15.58 -11.50 13.10
CA GLY A 285 14.87 -12.67 13.62
C GLY A 285 13.34 -12.61 13.49
N SER A 286 12.73 -13.75 13.82
CA SER A 286 11.29 -13.95 13.64
C SER A 286 10.43 -13.12 14.61
N ILE A 287 10.88 -12.80 15.81
CA ILE A 287 10.14 -11.90 16.72
C ILE A 287 9.99 -10.52 16.11
N PHE A 288 11.06 -9.96 15.56
CA PHE A 288 11.02 -8.66 14.91
C PHE A 288 10.11 -8.69 13.66
N ALA A 289 10.21 -9.73 12.86
CA ALA A 289 9.35 -9.92 11.68
C ALA A 289 7.86 -10.00 12.05
N ILE A 290 7.49 -10.68 13.14
CA ILE A 290 6.11 -10.70 13.67
C ILE A 290 5.70 -9.30 14.15
N GLY A 291 6.58 -8.57 14.82
CA GLY A 291 6.33 -7.18 15.20
C GLY A 291 6.07 -6.28 13.98
N LEU A 292 6.82 -6.49 12.89
CA LEU A 292 6.61 -5.79 11.63
C LEU A 292 5.23 -6.10 11.02
N LEU A 293 4.79 -7.36 11.05
CA LEU A 293 3.45 -7.76 10.63
C LEU A 293 2.36 -7.08 11.48
N ALA A 294 2.57 -7.00 12.79
CA ALA A 294 1.65 -6.29 13.68
C ALA A 294 1.51 -4.80 13.32
N ILE A 295 2.59 -4.15 12.89
CA ILE A 295 2.55 -2.76 12.42
C ILE A 295 1.73 -2.64 11.13
N PHE A 296 1.89 -3.55 10.16
CA PHE A 296 1.03 -3.57 8.99
C PHE A 296 -0.45 -3.75 9.38
N ILE A 297 -0.75 -4.66 10.32
CA ILE A 297 -2.11 -4.85 10.83
C ILE A 297 -2.65 -3.56 11.45
N LEU A 298 -1.86 -2.82 12.23
CA LEU A 298 -2.27 -1.53 12.79
C LEU A 298 -2.61 -0.51 11.71
N ILE A 299 -1.81 -0.42 10.63
CA ILE A 299 -2.11 0.44 9.47
C ILE A 299 -3.46 0.07 8.84
N LEU A 300 -3.72 -1.24 8.67
CA LEU A 300 -4.97 -1.72 8.09
C LEU A 300 -6.18 -1.45 9.00
N LEU A 301 -6.01 -1.61 10.31
CA LEU A 301 -7.07 -1.30 11.29
C LEU A 301 -7.41 0.19 11.31
N GLU A 302 -6.41 1.08 11.25
CA GLU A 302 -6.64 2.52 11.16
C GLU A 302 -7.35 2.91 9.85
N GLY A 303 -6.96 2.31 8.73
CA GLY A 303 -7.66 2.51 7.45
C GLY A 303 -9.11 2.00 7.49
N ALA A 304 -9.35 0.82 8.06
CA ALA A 304 -10.68 0.27 8.23
C ALA A 304 -11.55 1.13 9.17
N ARG A 305 -10.98 1.63 10.26
CA ARG A 305 -11.62 2.58 11.17
C ARG A 305 -12.04 3.85 10.43
N GLY A 306 -11.11 4.45 9.65
CA GLY A 306 -11.40 5.64 8.86
C GLY A 306 -12.54 5.43 7.85
N ALA A 307 -12.66 4.22 7.28
CA ALA A 307 -13.76 3.85 6.40
C ALA A 307 -15.10 3.73 7.16
N LEU A 308 -15.10 3.10 8.34
CA LEU A 308 -16.32 2.85 9.12
C LEU A 308 -16.91 4.12 9.75
N GLU A 309 -16.07 5.05 10.16
CA GLU A 309 -16.48 6.32 10.78
C GLU A 309 -17.04 7.33 9.76
N ASN A 310 -16.87 7.07 8.44
CA ASN A 310 -17.26 8.04 7.42
C ASN A 310 -18.75 7.96 7.07
N ARG A 311 -19.37 9.14 6.90
CA ARG A 311 -20.79 9.25 6.51
C ARG A 311 -21.02 9.21 5.00
N SER A 312 -20.00 9.55 4.21
CA SER A 312 -20.09 9.54 2.75
C SER A 312 -19.72 8.16 2.22
N ARG A 313 -20.64 7.50 1.55
CA ARG A 313 -20.39 6.18 0.93
C ARG A 313 -19.23 6.19 -0.05
N PHE A 314 -19.05 7.27 -0.80
CA PHE A 314 -17.90 7.44 -1.69
C PHE A 314 -16.59 7.39 -0.90
N LEU A 315 -16.48 8.15 0.20
CA LEU A 315 -15.28 8.19 1.03
C LEU A 315 -15.07 6.87 1.80
N THR A 316 -16.15 6.24 2.26
CA THR A 316 -16.09 4.89 2.85
C THR A 316 -15.48 3.89 1.89
N LEU A 317 -16.00 3.81 0.65
CA LEU A 317 -15.50 2.87 -0.37
C LEU A 317 -14.09 3.22 -0.82
N LEU A 318 -13.73 4.50 -0.90
CA LEU A 318 -12.40 4.97 -1.25
C LEU A 318 -11.38 4.56 -0.18
N CYS A 319 -11.68 4.83 1.09
CA CYS A 319 -10.81 4.47 2.23
C CYS A 319 -10.65 2.94 2.34
N ALA A 320 -11.77 2.20 2.29
CA ALA A 320 -11.76 0.74 2.33
C ALA A 320 -11.03 0.13 1.13
N GLY A 321 -11.20 0.69 -0.06
CA GLY A 321 -10.51 0.23 -1.28
C GLY A 321 -9.01 0.41 -1.20
N PHE A 322 -8.50 1.55 -0.73
CA PHE A 322 -7.08 1.76 -0.52
C PHE A 322 -6.51 0.90 0.60
N THR A 323 -7.25 0.72 1.68
CA THR A 323 -6.86 -0.18 2.77
C THR A 323 -6.77 -1.62 2.29
N ALA A 324 -7.75 -2.10 1.52
CA ALA A 324 -7.74 -3.42 0.92
C ALA A 324 -6.57 -3.61 -0.05
N LEU A 325 -6.27 -2.61 -0.88
CA LEU A 325 -5.15 -2.65 -1.81
C LEU A 325 -3.81 -2.83 -1.07
N LEU A 326 -3.55 -2.04 -0.02
CA LEU A 326 -2.35 -2.18 0.81
C LEU A 326 -2.31 -3.53 1.53
N ALA A 327 -3.46 -4.02 2.03
CA ALA A 327 -3.57 -5.32 2.69
C ALA A 327 -3.17 -6.45 1.76
N PHE A 328 -3.74 -6.49 0.55
CA PHE A 328 -3.43 -7.54 -0.42
C PHE A 328 -2.01 -7.44 -0.95
N GLN A 329 -1.49 -6.24 -1.19
CA GLN A 329 -0.10 -6.08 -1.60
C GLN A 329 0.84 -6.63 -0.54
N THR A 330 0.63 -6.30 0.74
CA THR A 330 1.42 -6.82 1.87
C THR A 330 1.28 -8.35 1.99
N PHE A 331 0.05 -8.87 1.90
CA PHE A 331 -0.19 -10.30 1.95
C PHE A 331 0.49 -11.08 0.82
N LEU A 332 0.44 -10.56 -0.41
CA LEU A 332 1.03 -11.23 -1.58
C LEU A 332 2.54 -11.33 -1.49
N ILE A 333 3.23 -10.27 -1.03
CA ILE A 333 4.69 -10.32 -0.94
C ILE A 333 5.13 -11.21 0.22
N ILE A 334 4.57 -11.05 1.40
CA ILE A 334 4.93 -11.86 2.56
C ILE A 334 4.56 -13.33 2.35
N GLY A 335 3.37 -13.59 1.80
CA GLY A 335 2.93 -14.93 1.45
C GLY A 335 3.81 -15.59 0.39
N GLY A 336 4.30 -14.82 -0.60
CA GLY A 336 5.23 -15.31 -1.61
C GLY A 336 6.60 -15.66 -1.03
N VAL A 337 7.16 -14.79 -0.21
CA VAL A 337 8.47 -14.97 0.44
C VAL A 337 8.47 -16.14 1.43
N THR A 338 7.38 -16.32 2.16
CA THR A 338 7.20 -17.43 3.13
C THR A 338 6.71 -18.74 2.49
N LYS A 339 6.60 -18.79 1.18
CA LYS A 339 6.08 -19.97 0.44
C LYS A 339 4.62 -20.32 0.80
N PHE A 340 3.83 -19.38 1.30
CA PHE A 340 2.40 -19.59 1.54
C PHE A 340 1.59 -19.56 0.23
N ILE A 341 1.98 -18.70 -0.71
CA ILE A 341 1.43 -18.58 -2.07
C ILE A 341 2.58 -18.51 -3.09
N PRO A 342 2.32 -18.72 -4.41
CA PRO A 342 3.33 -18.50 -5.45
C PRO A 342 3.83 -17.05 -5.45
N LEU A 343 5.13 -16.85 -5.67
CA LEU A 343 5.74 -15.53 -5.72
C LEU A 343 5.17 -14.69 -6.85
N THR A 344 4.75 -13.46 -6.52
CA THR A 344 4.08 -12.55 -7.46
C THR A 344 4.96 -11.41 -7.98
N GLY A 345 6.06 -11.08 -7.29
CA GLY A 345 6.99 -10.02 -7.71
C GLY A 345 6.44 -8.61 -7.46
N VAL A 346 5.70 -8.41 -6.38
CA VAL A 346 5.25 -7.09 -5.92
C VAL A 346 6.14 -6.60 -4.78
N THR A 347 6.20 -5.28 -4.57
CA THR A 347 7.02 -4.67 -3.52
C THR A 347 6.28 -4.64 -2.18
N LEU A 348 7.01 -4.81 -1.05
CA LEU A 348 6.48 -4.60 0.29
C LEU A 348 6.32 -3.08 0.53
N PRO A 349 5.09 -2.58 0.80
CA PRO A 349 4.86 -1.15 0.97
C PRO A 349 5.78 -0.54 2.03
N PHE A 350 6.36 0.63 1.72
CA PHE A 350 7.27 1.42 2.57
C PHE A 350 8.65 0.81 2.87
N ILE A 351 8.87 -0.48 2.61
CA ILE A 351 10.11 -1.20 2.97
C ILE A 351 10.93 -1.54 1.73
N SER A 352 10.33 -2.20 0.71
CA SER A 352 11.05 -2.63 -0.48
C SER A 352 11.55 -1.46 -1.32
N TYR A 353 12.67 -1.68 -2.01
CA TYR A 353 13.11 -0.75 -3.04
C TYR A 353 12.10 -0.69 -4.19
N GLY A 354 11.60 0.54 -4.45
CA GLY A 354 10.65 0.76 -5.55
C GLY A 354 10.20 2.21 -5.61
N GLY A 355 10.84 3.02 -6.48
CA GLY A 355 10.60 4.46 -6.53
C GLY A 355 9.15 4.84 -6.73
N THR A 356 8.48 4.33 -7.77
CA THR A 356 7.07 4.62 -8.05
C THR A 356 6.17 4.06 -6.96
N SER A 357 6.42 2.82 -6.52
CA SER A 357 5.57 2.14 -5.54
C SER A 357 5.55 2.86 -4.19
N ILE A 358 6.70 3.37 -3.72
CA ILE A 358 6.76 4.08 -2.45
C ILE A 358 6.03 5.43 -2.52
N VAL A 359 6.20 6.18 -3.62
CA VAL A 359 5.47 7.45 -3.82
C VAL A 359 3.97 7.22 -3.84
N ILE A 360 3.51 6.19 -4.56
CA ILE A 360 2.09 5.83 -4.62
C ILE A 360 1.56 5.38 -3.25
N SER A 361 2.36 4.64 -2.48
CA SER A 361 2.01 4.26 -1.10
C SER A 361 1.81 5.49 -0.21
N TYR A 362 2.69 6.50 -0.31
CA TYR A 362 2.52 7.77 0.40
C TYR A 362 1.26 8.53 -0.04
N ILE A 363 0.95 8.54 -1.35
CA ILE A 363 -0.28 9.16 -1.86
C ILE A 363 -1.52 8.45 -1.30
N ILE A 364 -1.53 7.11 -1.29
CA ILE A 364 -2.62 6.30 -0.70
C ILE A 364 -2.84 6.69 0.76
N ILE A 365 -1.77 6.76 1.54
CA ILE A 365 -1.87 7.17 2.94
C ILE A 365 -2.33 8.61 3.08
N GLY A 366 -1.87 9.51 2.23
CA GLY A 366 -2.35 10.89 2.19
C GLY A 366 -3.87 10.99 1.97
N VAL A 367 -4.41 10.15 1.09
CA VAL A 367 -5.87 10.06 0.87
C VAL A 367 -6.60 9.49 2.09
N ILE A 368 -6.10 8.40 2.67
CA ILE A 368 -6.67 7.79 3.88
C ILE A 368 -6.67 8.81 5.03
N GLN A 369 -5.57 9.51 5.25
CA GLN A 369 -5.45 10.53 6.28
C GLN A 369 -6.37 11.72 6.06
N TRP A 370 -6.52 12.18 4.82
CA TRP A 370 -7.50 13.20 4.49
C TRP A 370 -8.93 12.78 4.88
N ILE A 371 -9.28 11.51 4.62
CA ILE A 371 -10.60 10.97 4.97
C ILE A 371 -10.77 10.92 6.50
N ILE A 372 -9.75 10.46 7.24
CA ILE A 372 -9.77 10.37 8.71
C ILE A 372 -9.86 11.77 9.32
N SER A 373 -9.04 12.72 8.87
CA SER A 373 -9.07 14.12 9.37
C SER A 373 -10.45 14.76 9.20
N ARG A 374 -11.09 14.51 8.06
CA ARG A 374 -12.45 15.02 7.80
C ARG A 374 -13.51 14.42 8.73
N ASN A 375 -13.32 13.17 9.17
CA ASN A 375 -14.20 12.57 10.19
C ASN A 375 -14.00 13.24 11.55
N GLY A 376 -12.76 13.57 11.94
CA GLY A 376 -12.42 14.27 13.17
C GLY A 376 -13.04 15.67 13.22
N GLU A 377 -12.90 16.47 12.16
CA GLU A 377 -13.52 17.79 12.04
C GLU A 377 -15.06 17.73 12.25
N TYR A 378 -15.70 16.73 11.62
CA TYR A 378 -17.16 16.56 11.77
C TYR A 378 -17.59 16.19 13.18
N SER A 379 -16.80 15.39 13.89
CA SER A 379 -17.08 14.99 15.27
C SER A 379 -16.93 16.16 16.22
N HIS A 380 -15.91 16.98 16.04
CA HIS A 380 -15.65 18.17 16.83
C HIS A 380 -16.74 19.23 16.65
N ASP A 381 -17.14 19.51 15.42
CA ASP A 381 -18.25 20.43 15.12
C ASP A 381 -19.58 19.99 15.75
N LYS A 382 -19.81 18.66 15.81
CA LYS A 382 -21.00 18.12 16.43
C LYS A 382 -20.99 18.31 17.94
N GLU A 383 -19.87 18.06 18.60
CA GLU A 383 -19.71 18.27 20.05
C GLU A 383 -19.92 19.74 20.42
N ILE A 384 -19.33 20.67 19.67
CA ILE A 384 -19.53 22.11 19.87
C ILE A 384 -21.02 22.48 19.77
N ARG A 385 -21.72 21.99 18.75
CA ARG A 385 -23.17 22.27 18.58
C ARG A 385 -24.03 21.68 19.71
N GLU A 386 -23.67 20.49 20.20
CA GLU A 386 -24.37 19.86 21.33
C GLU A 386 -24.13 20.63 22.63
N VAL A 387 -22.92 21.12 22.88
CA VAL A 387 -22.59 21.98 24.05
C VAL A 387 -23.36 23.27 23.95
N ASP A 388 -23.32 23.99 22.82
CA ASP A 388 -24.08 25.23 22.58
C ASP A 388 -25.59 25.04 22.81
N THR A 389 -26.11 23.89 22.34
CA THR A 389 -27.55 23.58 22.50
C THR A 389 -27.90 23.34 23.98
N ARG A 390 -27.04 22.64 24.73
CA ARG A 390 -27.22 22.40 26.18
C ARG A 390 -27.14 23.71 26.97
N GLU A 391 -26.19 24.58 26.65
CA GLU A 391 -26.04 25.88 27.29
C GLU A 391 -27.26 26.78 27.04
N ARG A 392 -27.75 26.85 25.81
CA ARG A 392 -28.99 27.59 25.47
C ARG A 392 -30.19 27.03 26.22
N GLN A 393 -30.35 25.72 26.33
CA GLN A 393 -31.44 25.11 27.12
C GLN A 393 -31.32 25.41 28.61
N GLN A 394 -30.13 25.47 29.17
CA GLN A 394 -29.89 25.84 30.56
C GLN A 394 -30.17 27.31 30.83
N GLN A 395 -29.84 28.21 29.90
CA GLN A 395 -30.14 29.63 29.99
C GLN A 395 -31.66 29.91 29.97
N VAL A 396 -32.40 29.17 29.13
CA VAL A 396 -33.88 29.28 29.07
C VAL A 396 -34.53 28.74 30.34
N ARG A 397 -33.94 27.77 31.04
CA ARG A 397 -34.44 27.17 32.28
C ARG A 397 -34.14 28.02 33.54
N LYS A 398 -33.25 29.02 33.49
CA LYS A 398 -33.00 29.92 34.63
C LYS A 398 -34.22 30.81 34.85
N PRO A 399 -34.92 30.73 36.01
CA PRO A 399 -36.10 31.53 36.25
C PRO A 399 -35.71 33.02 36.22
N ARG A 400 -36.45 33.85 35.45
CA ARG A 400 -36.33 35.31 35.49
C ARG A 400 -36.54 35.76 36.92
N ARG A 401 -35.50 36.17 37.65
CA ARG A 401 -35.60 36.81 38.94
C ARG A 401 -36.51 38.03 38.76
N LYS A 402 -37.73 37.95 39.33
CA LYS A 402 -38.62 39.10 39.43
C LYS A 402 -37.88 40.22 40.21
N VAL A 403 -37.50 41.25 39.50
CA VAL A 403 -37.03 42.48 40.16
C VAL A 403 -38.24 43.06 40.90
N ALA A 404 -38.27 42.86 42.21
CA ALA A 404 -39.24 43.52 43.05
C ALA A 404 -38.94 45.03 43.02
N ARG A 405 -39.80 45.82 42.38
CA ARG A 405 -39.80 47.27 42.51
C ARG A 405 -40.30 47.58 43.92
N ARG A 406 -39.48 48.20 44.72
CA ARG A 406 -39.89 49.03 45.91
C ARG A 406 -40.16 50.43 45.44
#